data_baceb90643e8839a1e2856c03960eb48
#
_entry.id   baceb90643e8839a1e2856c03960eb48
#
_cell.length_a   1.000
_cell.length_b   1.000
_cell.length_c   1.000
_cell.angle_alpha   90.00
_cell.angle_beta   90.00
_cell.angle_gamma   90.00
#
_symmetry.space_group_name_H-M   'P 1'
#
loop_
_entity.id
_entity.type
_entity.pdbx_description
1 polymer ?
#
loop_
_entity_poly.entity_id
_entity_poly.type
_entity_poly.pdbx_seq_one_letter_code
_entity_poly.pdbx_strand_id
1 'polypeptide(L)'
;EPGHAPVPGGHTISVLGPIPMPLTLCESNFDVQWYACVRNTELGKIQELADDLRAQEGQRSCATLASYMAVNSVMVIGDPESWENPLVRVHSSCLTGDVFGSQRCECGPQMHAALERITEAGGGLLVYMAGHEGRGIGLWAKAATYLLQDGGEDTYQSNESLGLPADSRDFSDAASLLKHFIGGKPFRLLTNNPKKVNDLGEHGVTGITRVKHVTGVSDCNRRYLSAK
;
A
#
# COMPACT_ATOMS: atom_id res chain seq x y z
N GLU A 1 3.12 21.18 8.11
CA GLU A 1 4.16 20.69 9.07
C GLU A 1 4.22 19.16 9.03
N PRO A 2 5.40 18.55 9.14
CA PRO A 2 5.49 17.08 9.19
C PRO A 2 4.82 16.56 10.47
N GLY A 3 3.85 15.67 10.30
CA GLY A 3 3.19 14.97 11.40
C GLY A 3 3.86 13.63 11.70
N HIS A 4 3.53 13.01 12.82
CA HIS A 4 4.00 11.69 13.21
C HIS A 4 2.84 10.78 13.57
N ALA A 5 2.79 9.58 12.99
CA ALA A 5 1.85 8.53 13.34
C ALA A 5 2.55 7.45 14.19
N PRO A 6 2.04 7.08 15.39
CA PRO A 6 2.65 6.05 16.21
C PRO A 6 2.46 4.65 15.59
N VAL A 7 3.52 3.84 15.67
CA VAL A 7 3.53 2.44 15.20
C VAL A 7 3.72 1.51 16.40
N PRO A 8 3.11 0.30 16.43
CA PRO A 8 3.41 -0.72 17.41
C PRO A 8 4.91 -1.00 17.51
N GLY A 9 5.46 -1.09 18.73
CA GLY A 9 6.89 -1.29 18.95
C GLY A 9 7.68 -0.01 19.23
N GLY A 10 7.02 1.14 19.43
CA GLY A 10 7.66 2.41 19.81
C GLY A 10 8.27 3.20 18.65
N HIS A 11 8.06 2.75 17.40
CA HIS A 11 8.45 3.50 16.21
C HIS A 11 7.39 4.54 15.83
N THR A 12 7.79 5.53 15.05
CA THR A 12 6.88 6.54 14.49
C THR A 12 7.02 6.60 12.97
N ILE A 13 5.95 7.01 12.30
CA ILE A 13 5.95 7.31 10.87
C ILE A 13 6.00 8.82 10.71
N SER A 14 6.97 9.33 9.97
CA SER A 14 6.97 10.70 9.48
C SER A 14 5.99 10.83 8.34
N VAL A 15 5.14 11.85 8.41
CA VAL A 15 4.11 12.16 7.42
C VAL A 15 4.39 13.53 6.83
N LEU A 16 4.61 13.60 5.52
CA LEU A 16 4.84 14.82 4.77
C LEU A 16 3.65 15.08 3.84
N GLY A 17 2.98 16.19 4.00
CA GLY A 17 1.79 16.61 3.26
C GLY A 17 0.92 17.54 4.11
N PRO A 18 -0.27 17.99 3.64
CA PRO A 18 -0.89 17.62 2.36
C PRO A 18 -0.18 18.24 1.14
N ILE A 19 -0.12 17.47 0.06
CA ILE A 19 0.41 17.91 -1.23
C ILE A 19 -0.72 17.78 -2.26
N PRO A 20 -1.25 18.87 -2.82
CA PRO A 20 -2.27 18.79 -3.87
C PRO A 20 -1.73 18.03 -5.09
N MET A 21 -2.41 16.98 -5.48
CA MET A 21 -1.97 16.14 -6.59
C MET A 21 -3.17 15.72 -7.45
N PRO A 22 -3.41 16.40 -8.59
CA PRO A 22 -4.39 15.94 -9.55
C PRO A 22 -3.87 14.66 -10.24
N LEU A 23 -4.73 13.63 -10.31
CA LEU A 23 -4.41 12.35 -10.94
C LEU A 23 -5.34 12.11 -12.10
N THR A 24 -4.79 11.55 -13.19
CA THR A 24 -5.58 10.96 -14.28
C THR A 24 -5.23 9.47 -14.35
N LEU A 25 -6.22 8.62 -14.11
CA LEU A 25 -6.08 7.17 -14.25
C LEU A 25 -7.16 6.67 -15.21
N CYS A 26 -6.74 5.99 -16.26
CA CYS A 26 -7.60 5.66 -17.39
C CYS A 26 -8.22 6.95 -17.96
N GLU A 27 -9.52 7.10 -17.93
CA GLU A 27 -10.23 8.30 -18.38
C GLU A 27 -10.81 9.15 -17.24
N SER A 28 -10.54 8.77 -15.99
CA SER A 28 -11.07 9.44 -14.80
C SER A 28 -10.03 10.36 -14.17
N ASN A 29 -10.49 11.54 -13.72
CA ASN A 29 -9.67 12.53 -13.02
C ASN A 29 -10.02 12.53 -11.52
N PHE A 30 -8.99 12.66 -10.68
CA PHE A 30 -9.13 12.68 -9.23
C PHE A 30 -8.31 13.82 -8.66
N ASP A 31 -8.92 14.62 -7.78
CA ASP A 31 -8.21 15.61 -6.98
C ASP A 31 -7.92 15.01 -5.61
N VAL A 32 -6.65 14.74 -5.34
CA VAL A 32 -6.23 14.12 -4.08
C VAL A 32 -5.29 15.04 -3.32
N GLN A 33 -5.30 14.92 -1.99
CA GLN A 33 -4.24 15.41 -1.13
C GLN A 33 -3.32 14.22 -0.82
N TRP A 34 -2.10 14.27 -1.36
CA TRP A 34 -1.12 13.23 -1.17
C TRP A 34 -0.27 13.47 0.08
N TYR A 35 0.00 12.38 0.80
CA TYR A 35 0.92 12.35 1.92
C TYR A 35 1.95 11.26 1.70
N ALA A 36 3.24 11.61 1.79
CA ALA A 36 4.34 10.64 1.81
C ALA A 36 4.62 10.23 3.26
N CYS A 37 4.70 8.93 3.51
CA CYS A 37 4.76 8.37 4.84
C CYS A 37 5.91 7.36 4.95
N VAL A 38 6.84 7.56 5.90
CA VAL A 38 8.02 6.70 6.07
C VAL A 38 8.31 6.48 7.55
N ARG A 39 8.77 5.29 7.91
CA ARG A 39 9.20 5.00 9.30
C ARG A 39 10.42 5.84 9.66
N ASN A 40 10.41 6.48 10.84
CA ASN A 40 11.54 7.30 11.31
C ASN A 40 12.83 6.49 11.43
N THR A 41 12.74 5.20 11.73
CA THR A 41 13.89 4.30 11.75
C THR A 41 14.57 4.14 10.39
N GLU A 42 13.84 4.25 9.29
CA GLU A 42 14.39 4.24 7.94
C GLU A 42 15.03 5.58 7.59
N LEU A 43 14.36 6.69 7.95
CA LEU A 43 14.92 8.03 7.79
C LEU A 43 16.22 8.21 8.58
N GLY A 44 16.27 7.77 9.84
CA GLY A 44 17.46 7.87 10.69
C GLY A 44 18.65 7.13 10.09
N LYS A 45 18.47 5.89 9.66
CA LYS A 45 19.53 5.09 9.01
C LYS A 45 20.07 5.76 7.74
N ILE A 46 19.20 6.35 6.93
CA ILE A 46 19.62 7.04 5.71
C ILE A 46 20.34 8.34 6.03
N GLN A 47 19.89 9.07 7.05
CA GLN A 47 20.55 10.28 7.50
C GLN A 47 21.98 10.00 8.02
N GLU A 48 22.14 9.01 8.91
CA GLU A 48 23.44 8.56 9.41
C GLU A 48 24.37 8.17 8.26
N LEU A 49 23.89 7.35 7.34
CA LEU A 49 24.65 6.91 6.19
C LEU A 49 24.94 8.05 5.19
N ALA A 50 24.03 9.01 5.05
CA ALA A 50 24.25 10.22 4.24
C ALA A 50 25.33 11.11 4.83
N ASP A 51 25.41 11.24 6.14
CA ASP A 51 26.42 12.02 6.83
C ASP A 51 27.81 11.36 6.74
N ASP A 52 27.89 10.04 6.87
CA ASP A 52 29.10 9.26 6.64
C ASP A 52 29.60 9.36 5.18
N LEU A 53 28.69 9.36 4.23
CA LEU A 53 29.00 9.45 2.80
C LEU A 53 29.35 10.88 2.34
N ARG A 54 28.81 11.92 2.98
CA ARG A 54 29.24 13.30 2.74
C ARG A 54 30.71 13.53 3.12
N ALA A 55 31.19 12.85 4.16
CA ALA A 55 32.59 12.87 4.55
C ALA A 55 33.51 12.18 3.53
N GLN A 56 32.98 11.37 2.59
CA GLN A 56 33.72 10.55 1.63
C GLN A 56 33.38 10.80 0.14
N GLU A 57 32.89 12.00 -0.24
CA GLU A 57 32.45 12.32 -1.62
C GLU A 57 31.22 11.54 -2.14
N GLY A 58 30.32 11.06 -1.26
CA GLY A 58 29.30 10.07 -1.55
C GLY A 58 27.89 10.51 -1.96
N GLN A 59 27.70 11.67 -2.64
CA GLN A 59 26.34 12.13 -3.04
C GLN A 59 25.54 11.09 -3.85
N ARG A 60 26.19 10.28 -4.70
CA ARG A 60 25.54 9.23 -5.48
C ARG A 60 25.03 8.08 -4.61
N SER A 61 25.77 7.71 -3.58
CA SER A 61 25.40 6.62 -2.68
C SER A 61 24.20 7.00 -1.80
N CYS A 62 24.07 8.28 -1.38
CA CYS A 62 22.93 8.78 -0.65
C CYS A 62 21.63 8.67 -1.47
N ALA A 63 21.65 9.07 -2.75
CA ALA A 63 20.50 8.94 -3.64
C ALA A 63 20.10 7.48 -3.87
N THR A 64 21.09 6.59 -4.01
CA THR A 64 20.85 5.16 -4.15
C THR A 64 20.17 4.58 -2.91
N LEU A 65 20.62 4.92 -1.71
CA LEU A 65 20.05 4.44 -0.46
C LEU A 65 18.65 4.99 -0.21
N ALA A 66 18.41 6.27 -0.50
CA ALA A 66 17.09 6.86 -0.42
C ALA A 66 16.06 6.15 -1.33
N SER A 67 16.52 5.58 -2.46
CA SER A 67 15.65 4.82 -3.37
C SER A 67 15.18 3.47 -2.82
N TYR A 68 15.83 2.94 -1.78
CA TYR A 68 15.41 1.69 -1.12
C TYR A 68 14.40 1.89 0.02
N MET A 69 14.09 3.14 0.39
CA MET A 69 13.06 3.38 1.40
C MET A 69 11.68 2.95 0.91
N ALA A 70 10.97 2.21 1.74
CA ALA A 70 9.56 1.93 1.52
C ALA A 70 8.70 3.14 1.92
N VAL A 71 8.54 4.10 1.00
CA VAL A 71 7.68 5.27 1.22
C VAL A 71 6.24 4.89 0.92
N ASN A 72 5.44 4.71 1.97
CA ASN A 72 4.00 4.52 1.83
C ASN A 72 3.33 5.83 1.41
N SER A 73 2.21 5.74 0.69
CA SER A 73 1.45 6.91 0.25
C SER A 73 0.04 6.88 0.82
N VAL A 74 -0.45 8.03 1.28
CA VAL A 74 -1.86 8.22 1.61
C VAL A 74 -2.44 9.25 0.65
N MET A 75 -3.50 8.88 -0.04
CA MET A 75 -4.28 9.74 -0.94
C MET A 75 -5.61 10.03 -0.26
N VAL A 76 -5.82 11.28 0.12
CA VAL A 76 -7.03 11.76 0.77
C VAL A 76 -7.90 12.46 -0.27
N ILE A 77 -9.19 12.10 -0.32
CA ILE A 77 -10.21 12.68 -1.20
C ILE A 77 -11.28 13.31 -0.33
N GLY A 78 -11.61 14.57 -0.61
CA GLY A 78 -12.55 15.36 0.19
C GLY A 78 -11.93 15.87 1.49
N ASP A 79 -12.78 16.36 2.39
CA ASP A 79 -12.36 16.94 3.67
C ASP A 79 -12.48 15.92 4.81
N PRO A 80 -11.36 15.50 5.44
CA PRO A 80 -11.38 14.55 6.56
C PRO A 80 -12.22 14.99 7.77
N GLU A 81 -12.39 16.30 7.99
CA GLU A 81 -13.18 16.80 9.10
C GLU A 81 -14.68 16.51 8.90
N SER A 82 -15.14 16.49 7.65
CA SER A 82 -16.52 16.19 7.28
C SER A 82 -16.88 14.69 7.29
N TRP A 83 -15.89 13.80 7.43
CA TRP A 83 -16.13 12.36 7.33
C TRP A 83 -16.84 11.81 8.59
N GLU A 84 -17.98 11.17 8.41
CA GLU A 84 -18.66 10.40 9.44
C GLU A 84 -18.33 8.90 9.33
N ASN A 85 -18.33 8.36 8.10
CA ASN A 85 -18.10 6.94 7.81
C ASN A 85 -17.40 6.81 6.43
N PRO A 86 -16.13 7.26 6.30
CA PRO A 86 -15.45 7.35 5.02
C PRO A 86 -15.22 5.99 4.36
N LEU A 87 -15.11 6.00 3.04
CA LEU A 87 -14.70 4.82 2.29
C LEU A 87 -13.18 4.75 2.20
N VAL A 88 -12.63 3.59 2.51
CA VAL A 88 -11.17 3.40 2.69
C VAL A 88 -10.68 2.23 1.87
N ARG A 89 -9.52 2.37 1.25
CA ARG A 89 -8.76 1.28 0.64
C ARG A 89 -7.35 1.22 1.20
N VAL A 90 -6.93 0.05 1.67
CA VAL A 90 -5.52 -0.28 1.87
C VAL A 90 -5.08 -1.11 0.68
N HIS A 91 -4.25 -0.53 -0.18
CA HIS A 91 -3.76 -1.14 -1.41
C HIS A 91 -2.32 -1.61 -1.22
N SER A 92 -2.03 -2.87 -1.54
CA SER A 92 -0.67 -3.42 -1.57
C SER A 92 -0.07 -3.17 -2.94
N SER A 93 1.11 -2.58 -2.99
CA SER A 93 1.82 -2.27 -4.24
C SER A 93 1.93 -3.47 -5.17
N CYS A 94 1.80 -3.23 -6.44
CA CYS A 94 1.95 -4.21 -7.51
C CYS A 94 2.40 -3.50 -8.79
N LEU A 95 3.72 -3.34 -8.96
CA LEU A 95 4.28 -2.61 -10.11
C LEU A 95 3.72 -3.10 -11.44
N THR A 96 3.64 -4.41 -11.62
CA THR A 96 3.17 -4.99 -12.88
C THR A 96 1.68 -4.72 -13.13
N GLY A 97 0.85 -4.73 -12.08
CA GLY A 97 -0.59 -4.45 -12.21
C GLY A 97 -0.91 -2.97 -12.21
N ASP A 98 -0.32 -2.21 -11.28
CA ASP A 98 -0.68 -0.81 -11.03
C ASP A 98 -0.07 0.14 -12.08
N VAL A 99 1.13 -0.19 -12.59
CA VAL A 99 1.86 0.67 -13.54
C VAL A 99 1.87 0.09 -14.96
N PHE A 100 2.16 -1.22 -15.10
CA PHE A 100 2.29 -1.82 -16.44
C PHE A 100 0.96 -2.35 -17.01
N GLY A 101 -0.13 -2.32 -16.24
CA GLY A 101 -1.44 -2.81 -16.67
C GLY A 101 -1.48 -4.32 -16.91
N SER A 102 -0.65 -5.10 -16.21
CA SER A 102 -0.60 -6.55 -16.35
C SER A 102 -1.96 -7.20 -16.05
N GLN A 103 -2.41 -8.07 -16.93
CA GLN A 103 -3.64 -8.85 -16.78
C GLN A 103 -3.46 -10.11 -15.94
N ARG A 104 -2.26 -10.39 -15.40
CA ARG A 104 -2.01 -11.53 -14.52
C ARG A 104 -2.65 -11.37 -13.12
N CYS A 105 -3.07 -10.14 -12.77
CA CYS A 105 -3.77 -9.84 -11.50
C CYS A 105 -4.83 -8.75 -11.71
N GLU A 106 -5.62 -8.49 -10.67
CA GLU A 106 -6.62 -7.42 -10.66
C GLU A 106 -6.16 -6.13 -9.95
N CYS A 107 -4.85 -5.97 -9.65
CA CYS A 107 -4.37 -4.87 -8.79
C CYS A 107 -4.66 -3.49 -9.37
N GLY A 108 -4.25 -3.22 -10.62
CA GLY A 108 -4.51 -1.94 -11.27
C GLY A 108 -6.01 -1.59 -11.34
N PRO A 109 -6.87 -2.46 -11.90
CA PRO A 109 -8.31 -2.26 -11.87
C PRO A 109 -8.90 -2.05 -10.46
N GLN A 110 -8.37 -2.74 -9.43
CA GLN A 110 -8.82 -2.53 -8.04
C GLN A 110 -8.43 -1.15 -7.50
N MET A 111 -7.23 -0.67 -7.82
CA MET A 111 -6.80 0.66 -7.39
C MET A 111 -7.68 1.75 -8.02
N HIS A 112 -7.88 1.68 -9.33
CA HIS A 112 -8.73 2.62 -10.06
C HIS A 112 -10.17 2.65 -9.51
N ALA A 113 -10.81 1.48 -9.46
CA ALA A 113 -12.18 1.38 -8.95
C ALA A 113 -12.30 1.79 -7.46
N ALA A 114 -11.23 1.67 -6.67
CA ALA A 114 -11.24 2.18 -5.30
C ALA A 114 -11.29 3.71 -5.27
N LEU A 115 -10.48 4.39 -6.09
CA LEU A 115 -10.48 5.85 -6.18
C LEU A 115 -11.83 6.39 -6.70
N GLU A 116 -12.40 5.77 -7.72
CA GLU A 116 -13.74 6.11 -8.22
C GLU A 116 -14.79 6.01 -7.11
N ARG A 117 -14.86 4.86 -6.43
CA ARG A 117 -15.83 4.63 -5.36
C ARG A 117 -15.64 5.55 -4.15
N ILE A 118 -14.41 5.91 -3.82
CA ILE A 118 -14.12 6.87 -2.74
C ILE A 118 -14.63 8.26 -3.15
N THR A 119 -14.40 8.67 -4.40
CA THR A 119 -14.87 9.96 -4.94
C THR A 119 -16.39 10.01 -4.98
N GLU A 120 -17.04 8.97 -5.49
CA GLU A 120 -18.51 8.84 -5.54
C GLU A 120 -19.16 8.83 -4.15
N ALA A 121 -18.45 8.29 -3.15
CA ALA A 121 -18.91 8.29 -1.77
C ALA A 121 -18.79 9.65 -1.06
N GLY A 122 -18.29 10.67 -1.74
CA GLY A 122 -18.08 12.02 -1.20
C GLY A 122 -16.81 12.18 -0.39
N GLY A 123 -15.93 11.17 -0.35
CA GLY A 123 -14.63 11.26 0.28
C GLY A 123 -14.19 10.00 1.03
N GLY A 124 -12.93 10.01 1.39
CA GLY A 124 -12.24 8.92 2.07
C GLY A 124 -10.75 8.91 1.74
N LEU A 125 -10.10 7.75 1.94
CA LEU A 125 -8.67 7.66 1.68
C LEU A 125 -8.25 6.32 1.08
N LEU A 126 -7.16 6.37 0.32
CA LEU A 126 -6.43 5.20 -0.14
C LEU A 126 -5.02 5.21 0.45
N VAL A 127 -4.68 4.15 1.20
CA VAL A 127 -3.32 3.89 1.69
C VAL A 127 -2.63 2.94 0.72
N TYR A 128 -1.56 3.39 0.08
CA TYR A 128 -0.73 2.59 -0.84
C TYR A 128 0.52 2.11 -0.10
N MET A 129 0.64 0.79 0.07
CA MET A 129 1.70 0.15 0.83
C MET A 129 2.85 -0.26 -0.08
N ALA A 130 3.93 0.52 -0.12
CA ALA A 130 5.06 0.33 -1.03
C ALA A 130 5.84 -0.99 -0.77
N GLY A 131 5.95 -1.43 0.48
CA GLY A 131 6.68 -2.65 0.86
C GLY A 131 5.93 -3.97 0.60
N HIS A 132 4.74 -3.95 -0.04
CA HIS A 132 3.88 -5.12 -0.17
C HIS A 132 3.98 -5.86 -1.51
N GLU A 133 4.95 -5.51 -2.36
CA GLU A 133 5.15 -6.16 -3.67
C GLU A 133 5.32 -7.68 -3.53
N GLY A 134 4.62 -8.44 -4.39
CA GLY A 134 4.66 -9.90 -4.36
C GLY A 134 4.20 -10.52 -3.04
N ARG A 135 3.25 -9.92 -2.30
CA ARG A 135 2.87 -10.28 -0.93
C ARG A 135 4.00 -10.09 0.09
N GLY A 136 4.85 -9.08 -0.12
CA GLY A 136 5.96 -8.74 0.77
C GLY A 136 7.28 -9.42 0.46
N ILE A 137 7.37 -10.24 -0.59
CA ILE A 137 8.62 -10.90 -1.00
C ILE A 137 9.48 -10.04 -1.93
N GLY A 138 8.96 -8.90 -2.39
CA GLY A 138 9.64 -7.98 -3.28
C GLY A 138 9.53 -8.32 -4.77
N LEU A 139 9.91 -7.36 -5.62
CA LEU A 139 9.70 -7.44 -7.06
C LEU A 139 10.55 -8.53 -7.73
N TRP A 140 11.80 -8.73 -7.28
CA TRP A 140 12.68 -9.73 -7.86
C TRP A 140 12.17 -11.15 -7.63
N ALA A 141 11.84 -11.48 -6.38
CA ALA A 141 11.26 -12.78 -6.06
C ALA A 141 9.92 -13.00 -6.76
N LYS A 142 9.07 -11.97 -6.88
CA LYS A 142 7.84 -12.03 -7.65
C LYS A 142 8.09 -12.38 -9.13
N ALA A 143 9.16 -11.85 -9.75
CA ALA A 143 9.50 -12.22 -11.13
C ALA A 143 9.85 -13.71 -11.23
N ALA A 144 10.57 -14.26 -10.26
CA ALA A 144 10.86 -15.69 -10.19
C ALA A 144 9.58 -16.54 -10.00
N THR A 145 8.64 -16.08 -9.13
CA THR A 145 7.35 -16.79 -8.96
C THR A 145 6.53 -16.83 -10.24
N TYR A 146 6.63 -15.84 -11.11
CA TYR A 146 5.93 -15.86 -12.40
C TYR A 146 6.39 -17.04 -13.30
N LEU A 147 7.68 -17.36 -13.29
CA LEU A 147 8.20 -18.52 -14.03
C LEU A 147 7.64 -19.84 -13.48
N LEU A 148 7.53 -19.97 -12.17
CA LEU A 148 6.94 -21.14 -11.52
C LEU A 148 5.43 -21.26 -11.79
N GLN A 149 4.72 -20.13 -11.77
CA GLN A 149 3.30 -20.08 -12.12
C GLN A 149 3.03 -20.46 -13.58
N ASP A 150 3.91 -20.08 -14.50
CA ASP A 150 3.84 -20.51 -15.90
C ASP A 150 4.09 -22.02 -16.03
N GLY A 151 4.83 -22.61 -15.07
CA GLY A 151 5.00 -24.07 -14.89
C GLY A 151 3.81 -24.78 -14.25
N GLY A 152 2.77 -24.03 -13.81
CA GLY A 152 1.52 -24.61 -13.28
C GLY A 152 1.28 -24.41 -11.78
N GLU A 153 2.23 -23.84 -11.03
CA GLU A 153 2.04 -23.53 -9.60
C GLU A 153 1.04 -22.38 -9.41
N ASP A 154 0.36 -22.37 -8.26
CA ASP A 154 -0.40 -21.20 -7.83
C ASP A 154 0.50 -20.15 -7.14
N THR A 155 -0.09 -18.99 -6.76
CA THR A 155 0.67 -17.88 -6.16
C THR A 155 1.24 -18.21 -4.78
N TYR A 156 0.59 -19.07 -4.00
CA TYR A 156 1.09 -19.48 -2.68
C TYR A 156 2.19 -20.52 -2.82
N GLN A 157 1.95 -21.56 -3.64
CA GLN A 157 2.91 -22.61 -3.93
C GLN A 157 4.22 -22.06 -4.48
N SER A 158 4.17 -21.10 -5.43
CA SER A 158 5.36 -20.51 -6.02
C SER A 158 6.20 -19.69 -5.03
N ASN A 159 5.60 -19.08 -4.01
CA ASN A 159 6.36 -18.45 -2.94
C ASN A 159 7.07 -19.52 -2.08
N GLU A 160 6.36 -20.55 -1.68
CA GLU A 160 6.88 -21.65 -0.85
C GLU A 160 7.97 -22.44 -1.57
N SER A 161 7.84 -22.67 -2.88
CA SER A 161 8.85 -23.34 -3.71
C SER A 161 10.17 -22.55 -3.77
N LEU A 162 10.12 -21.23 -3.58
CA LEU A 162 11.31 -20.37 -3.43
C LEU A 162 11.83 -20.32 -1.99
N GLY A 163 11.24 -21.05 -1.04
CA GLY A 163 11.59 -20.98 0.38
C GLY A 163 11.12 -19.70 1.07
N LEU A 164 10.14 -19.00 0.50
CA LEU A 164 9.61 -17.74 1.01
C LEU A 164 8.23 -17.95 1.64
N PRO A 165 7.84 -17.09 2.61
CA PRO A 165 6.50 -17.14 3.17
C PRO A 165 5.41 -16.93 2.10
N ALA A 166 4.30 -17.61 2.23
CA ALA A 166 3.13 -17.46 1.35
C ALA A 166 2.58 -16.02 1.35
N ASP A 167 2.61 -15.36 2.51
CA ASP A 167 2.23 -13.94 2.69
C ASP A 167 2.98 -13.34 3.89
N SER A 168 3.93 -12.46 3.62
CA SER A 168 4.76 -11.74 4.62
C SER A 168 4.39 -10.28 4.77
N ARG A 169 3.22 -9.84 4.27
CA ARG A 169 2.79 -8.44 4.43
C ARG A 169 2.51 -8.10 5.88
N ASP A 170 3.05 -6.97 6.30
CA ASP A 170 2.81 -6.33 7.60
C ASP A 170 1.89 -5.12 7.43
N PHE A 171 0.73 -5.14 8.08
CA PHE A 171 -0.25 -4.05 8.03
C PHE A 171 -0.15 -3.07 9.20
N SER A 172 0.90 -3.13 10.05
CA SER A 172 1.08 -2.25 11.20
C SER A 172 1.19 -0.77 10.81
N ASP A 173 1.90 -0.45 9.72
CA ASP A 173 1.97 0.91 9.20
C ASP A 173 0.60 1.38 8.68
N ALA A 174 -0.11 0.53 7.94
CA ALA A 174 -1.45 0.85 7.48
C ALA A 174 -2.39 1.13 8.67
N ALA A 175 -2.33 0.32 9.72
CA ALA A 175 -3.12 0.53 10.94
C ALA A 175 -2.80 1.86 11.61
N SER A 176 -1.54 2.23 11.69
CA SER A 176 -1.09 3.50 12.28
C SER A 176 -1.56 4.69 11.45
N LEU A 177 -1.44 4.62 10.12
CA LEU A 177 -1.93 5.64 9.22
C LEU A 177 -3.45 5.78 9.29
N LEU A 178 -4.20 4.67 9.31
CA LEU A 178 -5.65 4.71 9.45
C LEU A 178 -6.08 5.37 10.77
N LYS A 179 -5.43 5.04 11.88
CA LYS A 179 -5.71 5.71 13.17
C LYS A 179 -5.40 7.20 13.14
N HIS A 180 -4.32 7.60 12.47
CA HIS A 180 -3.93 9.00 12.33
C HIS A 180 -4.94 9.80 11.50
N PHE A 181 -5.32 9.32 10.32
CA PHE A 181 -6.19 10.06 9.39
C PHE A 181 -7.68 9.94 9.69
N ILE A 182 -8.13 8.84 10.31
CA ILE A 182 -9.57 8.59 10.59
C ILE A 182 -9.93 8.97 12.02
N GLY A 183 -8.94 8.98 12.95
CA GLY A 183 -9.16 9.42 14.33
C GLY A 183 -10.11 8.55 15.14
N GLY A 184 -10.20 7.25 14.83
CA GLY A 184 -11.07 6.30 15.55
C GLY A 184 -12.54 6.34 15.14
N LYS A 185 -12.93 7.14 14.15
CA LYS A 185 -14.27 7.12 13.55
C LYS A 185 -14.55 5.77 12.88
N PRO A 186 -15.80 5.29 12.81
CA PRO A 186 -16.15 4.13 12.00
C PRO A 186 -15.87 4.42 10.52
N PHE A 187 -15.51 3.39 9.77
CA PHE A 187 -15.23 3.50 8.34
C PHE A 187 -15.53 2.22 7.57
N ARG A 188 -15.67 2.34 6.26
CA ARG A 188 -15.96 1.26 5.34
C ARG A 188 -14.69 0.87 4.58
N LEU A 189 -14.21 -0.37 4.78
CA LEU A 189 -12.97 -0.86 4.16
C LEU A 189 -13.26 -1.67 2.90
N LEU A 190 -12.78 -1.20 1.75
CA LEU A 190 -12.82 -1.89 0.46
C LEU A 190 -11.83 -3.06 0.45
N THR A 191 -12.31 -4.26 0.73
CA THR A 191 -11.47 -5.47 0.72
C THR A 191 -12.28 -6.75 0.59
N ASN A 192 -11.68 -7.76 -0.07
CA ASN A 192 -12.19 -9.13 -0.06
C ASN A 192 -11.35 -10.04 0.85
N ASN A 193 -10.19 -9.56 1.33
CA ASN A 193 -9.26 -10.34 2.15
C ASN A 193 -9.63 -10.23 3.63
N PRO A 194 -10.14 -11.31 4.27
CA PRO A 194 -10.44 -11.30 5.70
C PRO A 194 -9.20 -11.12 6.57
N LYS A 195 -8.03 -11.67 6.15
CA LYS A 195 -6.76 -11.49 6.87
C LYS A 195 -6.45 -10.00 7.07
N LYS A 196 -6.67 -9.17 6.05
CA LYS A 196 -6.44 -7.71 6.16
C LYS A 196 -7.29 -7.06 7.26
N VAL A 197 -8.55 -7.46 7.42
CA VAL A 197 -9.43 -6.94 8.48
C VAL A 197 -8.92 -7.38 9.84
N ASN A 198 -8.53 -8.66 9.97
CA ASN A 198 -8.00 -9.22 11.22
C ASN A 198 -6.69 -8.55 11.62
N ASP A 199 -5.72 -8.45 10.70
CA ASP A 199 -4.41 -7.83 10.96
C ASP A 199 -4.58 -6.35 11.41
N LEU A 200 -5.45 -5.58 10.73
CA LEU A 200 -5.74 -4.21 11.14
C LEU A 200 -6.38 -4.15 12.55
N GLY A 201 -7.27 -5.10 12.86
CA GLY A 201 -7.89 -5.22 14.17
C GLY A 201 -6.87 -5.57 15.26
N GLU A 202 -5.95 -6.50 15.01
CA GLU A 202 -4.86 -6.86 15.91
C GLU A 202 -3.94 -5.68 16.22
N HIS A 203 -3.77 -4.76 15.27
CA HIS A 203 -3.06 -3.50 15.45
C HIS A 203 -3.93 -2.36 16.01
N GLY A 204 -5.11 -2.68 16.55
CA GLY A 204 -5.96 -1.75 17.29
C GLY A 204 -6.79 -0.80 16.43
N VAL A 205 -7.05 -1.14 15.16
CA VAL A 205 -8.02 -0.41 14.33
C VAL A 205 -9.42 -0.94 14.62
N THR A 206 -10.34 -0.06 15.00
CA THR A 206 -11.73 -0.40 15.35
C THR A 206 -12.71 0.24 14.36
N GLY A 207 -13.99 -0.14 14.45
CA GLY A 207 -15.04 0.47 13.63
C GLY A 207 -15.00 0.07 12.15
N ILE A 208 -14.34 -1.03 11.78
CA ILE A 208 -14.21 -1.48 10.39
C ILE A 208 -15.49 -2.15 9.92
N THR A 209 -16.11 -1.60 8.89
CA THR A 209 -17.16 -2.28 8.12
C THR A 209 -16.58 -2.73 6.78
N ARG A 210 -16.50 -4.05 6.56
CA ARG A 210 -15.99 -4.59 5.31
C ARG A 210 -16.95 -4.35 4.16
N VAL A 211 -16.45 -3.79 3.06
CA VAL A 211 -17.17 -3.61 1.80
C VAL A 211 -16.50 -4.43 0.72
N LYS A 212 -17.29 -5.26 0.03
CA LYS A 212 -16.79 -6.10 -1.06
C LYS A 212 -16.22 -5.25 -2.20
N HIS A 213 -15.04 -5.66 -2.71
CA HIS A 213 -14.31 -4.94 -3.74
C HIS A 213 -13.77 -5.91 -4.80
N VAL A 214 -14.63 -6.31 -5.71
CA VAL A 214 -14.31 -7.22 -6.83
C VAL A 214 -14.35 -6.44 -8.13
N THR A 215 -13.26 -6.48 -8.87
CA THR A 215 -13.12 -5.85 -10.19
C THR A 215 -11.96 -6.49 -10.94
N GLY A 216 -11.87 -6.27 -12.24
CA GLY A 216 -10.75 -6.69 -13.07
C GLY A 216 -10.64 -8.21 -13.28
N VAL A 217 -11.74 -8.95 -13.11
CA VAL A 217 -11.77 -10.40 -13.40
C VAL A 217 -11.66 -10.63 -14.90
N SER A 218 -10.69 -11.43 -15.33
CA SER A 218 -10.44 -11.78 -16.72
C SER A 218 -10.03 -13.26 -16.84
N ASP A 219 -10.01 -13.78 -18.05
CA ASP A 219 -9.53 -15.15 -18.29
C ASP A 219 -8.04 -15.30 -17.92
N CYS A 220 -7.26 -14.22 -18.07
CA CYS A 220 -5.82 -14.20 -17.76
C CYS A 220 -5.51 -14.31 -16.26
N ASN A 221 -6.42 -13.89 -15.38
CA ASN A 221 -6.20 -13.89 -13.91
C ASN A 221 -7.11 -14.85 -13.15
N ARG A 222 -7.94 -15.64 -13.81
CA ARG A 222 -8.90 -16.55 -13.16
C ARG A 222 -8.23 -17.54 -12.23
N ARG A 223 -7.07 -18.11 -12.64
CA ARG A 223 -6.28 -19.01 -11.77
C ARG A 223 -5.75 -18.29 -10.53
N TYR A 224 -5.22 -17.09 -10.68
CA TYR A 224 -4.74 -16.27 -9.57
C TYR A 224 -5.86 -15.95 -8.59
N LEU A 225 -7.07 -15.68 -9.08
CA LEU A 225 -8.23 -15.36 -8.25
C LEU A 225 -8.81 -16.58 -7.55
N SER A 226 -8.75 -17.76 -8.14
CA SER A 226 -9.23 -18.99 -7.52
C SER A 226 -8.37 -19.47 -6.34
N ALA A 227 -7.10 -19.03 -6.25
CA ALA A 227 -6.20 -19.30 -5.14
C ALA A 227 -6.35 -18.30 -3.95
N LYS A 228 -7.18 -17.26 -4.08
CA LYS A 228 -7.47 -16.25 -3.06
C LYS A 228 -8.69 -16.61 -2.22
#